data_83a39c3dac2ef7d8a3d3d5f52cf8b81d
#
_entry.id   83a39c3dac2ef7d8a3d3d5f52cf8b81d
#
_cell.length_a   1.000
_cell.length_b   1.000
_cell.length_c   1.000
_cell.angle_alpha   90.00
_cell.angle_beta   90.00
_cell.angle_gamma   90.00
#
_symmetry.space_group_name_H-M   'P 1'
#
loop_
_entity.id
_entity.type
_entity.pdbx_description
1 polymer ?
#
loop_
_entity_poly.entity_id
_entity_poly.type
_entity_poly.pdbx_seq_one_letter_code
_entity_poly.pdbx_strand_id
1 'polypeptide(L)'
;AFAGEVSCYFRPKNRKLWHKAYKNPLIGVTGFFGTVGNRELLGEYYGLIGFSSFPLINLKHYLFSLKMGAGLGYGTKHFNQETNQLNNAIGSSFNAQICLGLESRILFGNHSVNISIDMTHFSNGSSKMPNLGLNLPYIGLGYGYRIKKGIDSNYVHDAYKKRWEYG
;
A
#
# COMPACT_ATOMS: atom_id res chain seq x y z
N ALA A 1 5.44 -3.32 -18.16
CA ALA A 1 4.92 -3.76 -16.86
C ALA A 1 3.56 -3.07 -16.61
N PHE A 2 2.62 -3.79 -16.08
CA PHE A 2 1.29 -3.29 -15.70
C PHE A 2 0.98 -3.79 -14.29
N ALA A 3 0.38 -2.94 -13.46
CA ALA A 3 -0.09 -3.30 -12.14
C ALA A 3 -1.47 -2.71 -11.88
N GLY A 4 -2.29 -3.39 -11.08
CA GLY A 4 -3.57 -2.94 -10.61
C GLY A 4 -3.75 -3.25 -9.14
N GLU A 5 -4.48 -2.37 -8.45
CA GLU A 5 -4.81 -2.52 -7.04
C GLU A 5 -6.29 -2.28 -6.79
N VAL A 6 -6.85 -3.07 -5.89
CA VAL A 6 -8.18 -2.81 -5.30
C VAL A 6 -8.00 -2.70 -3.79
N SER A 7 -8.36 -1.55 -3.24
CA SER A 7 -8.12 -1.24 -1.82
C SER A 7 -9.40 -0.91 -1.08
N CYS A 8 -9.53 -1.43 0.14
CA CYS A 8 -10.56 -1.04 1.09
C CYS A 8 -9.91 -0.31 2.26
N TYR A 9 -10.34 0.92 2.52
CA TYR A 9 -9.85 1.76 3.61
C TYR A 9 -10.85 1.82 4.75
N PHE A 10 -10.36 1.67 5.98
CA PHE A 10 -11.15 1.76 7.20
C PHE A 10 -10.58 2.82 8.13
N ARG A 11 -11.47 3.58 8.78
CA ARG A 11 -11.07 4.48 9.84
C ARG A 11 -11.30 3.80 11.19
N PRO A 12 -10.25 3.56 12.01
CA PRO A 12 -10.41 2.96 13.33
C PRO A 12 -11.35 3.78 14.21
N LYS A 13 -12.32 3.13 14.85
CA LYS A 13 -13.28 3.80 15.75
C LYS A 13 -12.69 4.11 17.13
N ASN A 14 -11.78 3.27 17.62
CA ASN A 14 -11.15 3.44 18.92
C ASN A 14 -10.02 4.46 18.84
N ARG A 15 -10.21 5.57 19.57
CA ARG A 15 -9.29 6.71 19.60
C ARG A 15 -8.18 6.49 20.63
N LYS A 16 -7.31 5.52 20.40
CA LYS A 16 -6.10 5.35 21.20
C LYS A 16 -5.18 6.57 21.05
N LEU A 17 -4.34 6.84 22.04
CA LEU A 17 -3.42 7.98 22.03
C LEU A 17 -2.56 8.04 20.75
N TRP A 18 -2.07 6.91 20.28
CA TRP A 18 -1.27 6.83 19.07
C TRP A 18 -2.04 7.22 17.79
N HIS A 19 -3.37 6.98 17.71
CA HIS A 19 -4.16 7.45 16.57
C HIS A 19 -4.13 8.97 16.47
N LYS A 20 -4.19 9.67 17.60
CA LYS A 20 -4.11 11.14 17.64
C LYS A 20 -2.71 11.62 17.28
N ALA A 21 -1.67 10.96 17.80
CA ALA A 21 -0.28 11.31 17.53
C ALA A 21 0.06 11.23 16.04
N TYR A 22 -0.49 10.24 15.33
CA TYR A 22 -0.30 10.03 13.87
C TYR A 22 -1.45 10.59 13.01
N LYS A 23 -2.19 11.61 13.49
CA LYS A 23 -3.26 12.29 12.75
C LYS A 23 -4.38 11.35 12.25
N ASN A 24 -4.73 10.33 13.06
CA ASN A 24 -5.75 9.33 12.76
C ASN A 24 -5.51 8.57 11.43
N PRO A 25 -4.50 7.72 11.35
CA PRO A 25 -4.19 6.95 10.15
C PRO A 25 -5.37 6.08 9.72
N LEU A 26 -5.50 5.88 8.42
CA LEU A 26 -6.40 4.90 7.86
C LEU A 26 -5.69 3.54 7.86
N ILE A 27 -6.43 2.48 8.13
CA ILE A 27 -5.97 1.11 7.92
C ILE A 27 -6.74 0.51 6.75
N GLY A 28 -6.18 -0.50 6.11
CA GLY A 28 -6.87 -1.11 4.99
C GLY A 28 -6.27 -2.42 4.54
N VAL A 29 -6.90 -2.97 3.52
CA VAL A 29 -6.45 -4.16 2.82
C VAL A 29 -6.44 -3.86 1.33
N THR A 30 -5.40 -4.29 0.64
CA THR A 30 -5.23 -4.17 -0.81
C THR A 30 -5.04 -5.54 -1.43
N GLY A 31 -5.82 -5.85 -2.47
CA GLY A 31 -5.50 -6.87 -3.45
C GLY A 31 -4.65 -6.25 -4.56
N PHE A 32 -3.49 -6.84 -4.81
CA PHE A 32 -2.53 -6.44 -5.85
C PHE A 32 -2.47 -7.50 -6.95
N PHE A 33 -2.35 -7.08 -8.20
CA PHE A 33 -2.00 -7.93 -9.31
C PHE A 33 -1.13 -7.17 -10.30
N GLY A 34 -0.18 -7.86 -10.94
CA GLY A 34 0.70 -7.19 -11.90
C GLY A 34 1.58 -8.15 -12.69
N THR A 35 2.16 -7.60 -13.76
CA THR A 35 3.20 -8.24 -14.57
C THR A 35 4.48 -7.46 -14.46
N VAL A 36 5.61 -8.14 -14.39
CA VAL A 36 6.90 -7.52 -14.16
C VAL A 36 7.88 -7.94 -15.24
N GLY A 37 8.49 -6.94 -15.90
CA GLY A 37 9.59 -7.15 -16.85
C GLY A 37 9.26 -8.23 -17.89
N ASN A 38 10.09 -9.24 -17.95
CA ASN A 38 9.89 -10.38 -18.84
C ASN A 38 8.86 -11.37 -18.26
N ARG A 39 7.65 -11.37 -18.84
CA ARG A 39 6.54 -12.23 -18.40
C ARG A 39 6.83 -13.72 -18.58
N GLU A 40 7.64 -14.09 -19.56
CA GLU A 40 8.01 -15.49 -19.77
C GLU A 40 8.90 -16.01 -18.65
N LEU A 41 9.74 -15.17 -18.10
CA LEU A 41 10.70 -15.49 -17.05
C LEU A 41 10.13 -15.29 -15.64
N LEU A 42 9.48 -14.14 -15.40
CA LEU A 42 9.02 -13.70 -14.08
C LEU A 42 7.54 -13.96 -13.81
N GLY A 43 6.73 -14.15 -14.88
CA GLY A 43 5.31 -14.45 -14.76
C GLY A 43 4.46 -13.27 -14.30
N GLU A 44 3.41 -13.59 -13.56
CA GLU A 44 2.45 -12.69 -12.97
C GLU A 44 2.52 -12.75 -11.45
N TYR A 45 2.21 -11.62 -10.80
CA TYR A 45 2.25 -11.47 -9.36
C TYR A 45 0.90 -11.05 -8.81
N TYR A 46 0.50 -11.70 -7.75
CA TYR A 46 -0.71 -11.42 -6.99
C TYR A 46 -0.34 -11.19 -5.54
N GLY A 47 -1.08 -10.34 -4.84
CA GLY A 47 -0.80 -10.07 -3.44
C GLY A 47 -2.02 -9.67 -2.65
N LEU A 48 -1.97 -9.96 -1.35
CA LEU A 48 -2.92 -9.48 -0.37
C LEU A 48 -2.15 -8.80 0.75
N ILE A 49 -2.36 -7.49 0.91
CA ILE A 49 -1.57 -6.63 1.78
C ILE A 49 -2.47 -5.95 2.79
N GLY A 50 -2.17 -6.07 4.07
CA GLY A 50 -2.67 -5.16 5.10
C GLY A 50 -1.81 -3.92 5.15
N PHE A 51 -2.40 -2.71 5.21
CA PHE A 51 -1.65 -1.47 5.21
C PHE A 51 -2.17 -0.44 6.20
N SER A 52 -1.31 0.52 6.53
CA SER A 52 -1.65 1.76 7.21
C SER A 52 -1.30 2.95 6.32
N SER A 53 -2.19 3.94 6.24
CA SER A 53 -2.00 5.19 5.51
C SER A 53 -1.96 6.34 6.51
N PHE A 54 -0.80 6.97 6.64
CA PHE A 54 -0.51 8.03 7.61
C PHE A 54 -0.68 9.39 6.94
N PRO A 55 -1.67 10.22 7.35
CA PRO A 55 -1.86 11.55 6.80
C PRO A 55 -0.67 12.47 7.12
N LEU A 56 0.02 12.93 6.11
CA LEU A 56 1.07 13.95 6.19
C LEU A 56 0.44 15.35 6.09
N ILE A 57 -0.44 15.55 5.09
CA ILE A 57 -1.26 16.72 4.89
C ILE A 57 -2.73 16.28 4.84
N ASN A 58 -3.59 16.92 5.61
CA ASN A 58 -5.02 16.61 5.67
C ASN A 58 -5.84 17.90 5.65
N LEU A 59 -6.36 18.25 4.48
CA LEU A 59 -7.20 19.41 4.23
C LEU A 59 -8.62 18.96 3.86
N LYS A 60 -9.57 19.91 3.80
CA LYS A 60 -10.99 19.61 3.51
C LYS A 60 -11.19 18.82 2.21
N HIS A 61 -10.43 19.15 1.17
CA HIS A 61 -10.55 18.56 -0.17
C HIS A 61 -9.28 17.87 -0.66
N TYR A 62 -8.25 17.75 0.19
CA TYR A 62 -6.96 17.20 -0.19
C TYR A 62 -6.33 16.39 0.93
N LEU A 63 -5.84 15.21 0.60
CA LEU A 63 -5.12 14.32 1.51
C LEU A 63 -3.80 13.90 0.85
N PHE A 64 -2.69 14.17 1.52
CA PHE A 64 -1.39 13.59 1.18
C PHE A 64 -0.96 12.64 2.28
N SER A 65 -0.60 11.41 1.94
CA SER A 65 -0.33 10.36 2.92
C SER A 65 0.82 9.45 2.53
N LEU A 66 1.45 8.89 3.56
CA LEU A 66 2.42 7.80 3.46
C LEU A 66 1.66 6.48 3.68
N LYS A 67 1.69 5.59 2.70
CA LYS A 67 1.14 4.22 2.76
C LYS A 67 2.26 3.24 3.06
N MET A 68 2.07 2.41 4.07
CA MET A 68 3.00 1.34 4.42
C MET A 68 2.21 0.06 4.70
N GLY A 69 2.66 -1.06 4.16
CA GLY A 69 1.95 -2.31 4.33
C GLY A 69 2.81 -3.53 4.12
N ALA A 70 2.30 -4.65 4.60
CA ALA A 70 2.91 -5.95 4.41
C ALA A 70 1.83 -7.02 4.25
N GLY A 71 2.19 -8.12 3.60
CA GLY A 71 1.27 -9.21 3.33
C GLY A 71 1.92 -10.37 2.61
N LEU A 72 1.08 -11.12 1.93
CA LEU A 72 1.47 -12.30 1.17
C LEU A 72 1.39 -12.02 -0.32
N GLY A 73 2.41 -12.43 -1.05
CA GLY A 73 2.49 -12.38 -2.49
C GLY A 73 2.61 -13.77 -3.08
N TYR A 74 2.07 -13.94 -4.28
CA TYR A 74 2.15 -15.15 -5.08
C TYR A 74 2.65 -14.81 -6.48
N GLY A 75 3.77 -15.45 -6.87
CA GLY A 75 4.32 -15.39 -8.23
C GLY A 75 4.02 -16.67 -8.99
N THR A 76 3.52 -16.53 -10.22
CA THR A 76 3.17 -17.69 -11.05
C THR A 76 4.40 -18.42 -11.57
N LYS A 77 5.56 -17.75 -11.64
CA LYS A 77 6.84 -18.32 -12.05
C LYS A 77 7.92 -18.05 -11.02
N HIS A 78 8.68 -19.06 -10.69
CA HIS A 78 9.83 -18.99 -9.81
C HIS A 78 11.01 -19.76 -10.43
N PHE A 79 12.16 -19.70 -9.81
CA PHE A 79 13.34 -20.48 -10.24
C PHE A 79 13.02 -21.97 -10.30
N ASN A 80 13.43 -22.61 -11.40
CA ASN A 80 13.38 -24.04 -11.58
C ASN A 80 14.61 -24.46 -12.40
N GLN A 81 15.35 -25.46 -11.94
CA GLN A 81 16.59 -25.93 -12.58
C GLN A 81 16.39 -26.45 -14.00
N GLU A 82 15.22 -26.97 -14.33
CA GLU A 82 14.95 -27.56 -15.64
C GLU A 82 14.26 -26.60 -16.59
N THR A 83 13.32 -25.79 -16.07
CA THR A 83 12.39 -25.02 -16.91
C THR A 83 12.54 -23.51 -16.80
N ASN A 84 13.22 -22.97 -15.77
CA ASN A 84 13.31 -21.53 -15.52
C ASN A 84 14.59 -21.12 -14.76
N GLN A 85 15.76 -21.52 -15.27
CA GLN A 85 17.07 -21.30 -14.65
C GLN A 85 17.47 -19.83 -14.56
N LEU A 86 16.94 -18.98 -15.45
CA LEU A 86 17.29 -17.56 -15.52
C LEU A 86 16.53 -16.70 -14.48
N ASN A 87 15.54 -17.27 -13.79
CA ASN A 87 14.81 -16.54 -12.75
C ASN A 87 15.58 -16.51 -11.42
N ASN A 88 16.52 -15.59 -11.30
CA ASN A 88 17.29 -15.41 -10.07
C ASN A 88 16.57 -14.57 -9.00
N ALA A 89 15.41 -13.99 -9.34
CA ALA A 89 14.69 -13.08 -8.46
C ALA A 89 14.02 -13.83 -7.30
N ILE A 90 13.31 -14.92 -7.60
CA ILE A 90 12.43 -15.60 -6.64
C ILE A 90 12.55 -17.11 -6.78
N GLY A 91 12.86 -17.81 -5.68
CA GLY A 91 12.99 -19.28 -5.62
C GLY A 91 11.68 -20.00 -5.25
N SER A 92 10.59 -19.28 -4.91
CA SER A 92 9.32 -19.88 -4.51
C SER A 92 8.12 -19.06 -5.01
N SER A 93 6.97 -19.73 -5.19
CA SER A 93 5.73 -19.05 -5.61
C SER A 93 5.18 -18.14 -4.49
N PHE A 94 5.24 -18.59 -3.24
CA PHE A 94 4.81 -17.77 -2.09
C PHE A 94 5.95 -16.93 -1.56
N ASN A 95 5.66 -15.65 -1.32
CA ASN A 95 6.61 -14.63 -0.89
C ASN A 95 5.95 -13.70 0.13
N ALA A 96 6.74 -13.08 1.01
CA ALA A 96 6.32 -11.88 1.68
C ALA A 96 6.23 -10.73 0.67
N GLN A 97 5.24 -9.88 0.81
CA GLN A 97 5.10 -8.65 0.04
C GLN A 97 5.11 -7.46 0.99
N ILE A 98 5.96 -6.47 0.72
CA ILE A 98 6.03 -5.22 1.48
C ILE A 98 5.73 -4.09 0.51
N CYS A 99 4.91 -3.11 0.90
CA CYS A 99 4.66 -1.92 0.10
C CYS A 99 4.98 -0.65 0.89
N LEU A 100 5.51 0.34 0.16
CA LEU A 100 5.75 1.69 0.62
C LEU A 100 5.31 2.64 -0.48
N GLY A 101 4.50 3.65 -0.15
CA GLY A 101 4.00 4.59 -1.14
C GLY A 101 3.66 5.97 -0.59
N LEU A 102 3.70 6.95 -1.47
CA LEU A 102 3.18 8.29 -1.25
C LEU A 102 1.94 8.47 -2.11
N GLU A 103 0.84 8.85 -1.50
CA GLU A 103 -0.44 9.03 -2.18
C GLU A 103 -0.94 10.47 -2.00
N SER A 104 -1.27 11.11 -3.12
CA SER A 104 -1.92 12.41 -3.22
C SER A 104 -3.37 12.20 -3.68
N ARG A 105 -4.35 12.57 -2.87
CA ARG A 105 -5.78 12.32 -3.08
C ARG A 105 -6.57 13.61 -3.03
N ILE A 106 -7.35 13.89 -4.08
CA ILE A 106 -8.33 14.98 -4.15
C ILE A 106 -9.71 14.42 -3.83
N LEU A 107 -10.44 15.09 -2.94
CA LEU A 107 -11.74 14.66 -2.41
C LEU A 107 -12.86 15.57 -2.91
N PHE A 108 -13.92 15.01 -3.47
CA PHE A 108 -15.11 15.74 -3.95
C PHE A 108 -16.39 14.94 -3.64
N GLY A 109 -17.13 15.40 -2.65
CA GLY A 109 -18.28 14.67 -2.11
C GLY A 109 -17.89 13.31 -1.55
N ASN A 110 -18.47 12.24 -2.08
CA ASN A 110 -18.12 10.86 -1.72
C ASN A 110 -17.06 10.25 -2.64
N HIS A 111 -16.58 10.98 -3.62
CA HIS A 111 -15.61 10.52 -4.61
C HIS A 111 -14.22 11.04 -4.31
N SER A 112 -13.22 10.37 -4.86
CA SER A 112 -11.84 10.83 -4.84
C SER A 112 -11.09 10.36 -6.08
N VAL A 113 -10.11 11.16 -6.48
CA VAL A 113 -9.07 10.76 -7.45
C VAL A 113 -7.73 10.83 -6.73
N ASN A 114 -6.89 9.85 -6.97
CA ASN A 114 -5.57 9.80 -6.37
C ASN A 114 -4.48 9.51 -7.40
N ILE A 115 -3.32 10.09 -7.15
CA ILE A 115 -2.05 9.76 -7.80
C ILE A 115 -1.13 9.24 -6.71
N SER A 116 -0.39 8.18 -7.01
CA SER A 116 0.58 7.62 -6.08
C SER A 116 1.92 7.30 -6.75
N ILE A 117 2.95 7.29 -5.94
CA ILE A 117 4.26 6.72 -6.27
C ILE A 117 4.48 5.63 -5.23
N ASP A 118 4.58 4.41 -5.70
CA ASP A 118 4.63 3.23 -4.85
C ASP A 118 5.84 2.37 -5.20
N MET A 119 6.34 1.65 -4.21
CA MET A 119 7.28 0.55 -4.36
C MET A 119 6.73 -0.67 -3.64
N THR A 120 6.68 -1.80 -4.33
CA THR A 120 6.39 -3.08 -3.70
C THR A 120 7.58 -4.03 -3.84
N HIS A 121 7.86 -4.76 -2.78
CA HIS A 121 8.95 -5.72 -2.69
C HIS A 121 8.39 -7.11 -2.42
N PHE A 122 8.84 -8.10 -3.22
CA PHE A 122 8.55 -9.52 -3.01
C PHE A 122 9.83 -10.26 -2.64
N SER A 123 9.76 -11.07 -1.60
CA SER A 123 10.87 -11.91 -1.15
C SER A 123 10.37 -13.06 -0.31
N ASN A 124 11.00 -14.21 -0.41
CA ASN A 124 10.71 -15.37 0.46
C ASN A 124 11.59 -15.43 1.72
N GLY A 125 12.34 -14.34 2.01
CA GLY A 125 13.24 -14.31 3.17
C GLY A 125 14.37 -15.34 3.12
N SER A 126 14.80 -15.71 1.90
CA SER A 126 15.83 -16.74 1.65
C SER A 126 15.45 -18.15 2.14
N SER A 127 14.16 -18.41 2.35
CA SER A 127 13.68 -19.77 2.67
C SER A 127 13.89 -20.75 1.53
N LYS A 128 13.99 -20.25 0.29
CA LYS A 128 14.32 -21.01 -0.91
C LYS A 128 15.13 -20.15 -1.87
N MET A 129 16.29 -20.67 -2.28
CA MET A 129 17.19 -19.96 -3.22
C MET A 129 16.86 -20.31 -4.68
N PRO A 130 17.17 -19.40 -5.63
CA PRO A 130 17.68 -18.02 -5.41
C PRO A 130 16.60 -17.09 -4.87
N ASN A 131 17.00 -16.02 -4.17
CA ASN A 131 16.11 -15.01 -3.66
C ASN A 131 16.79 -13.62 -3.64
N LEU A 132 17.00 -13.05 -4.82
CA LEU A 132 17.46 -11.65 -4.94
C LEU A 132 16.34 -10.65 -4.58
N GLY A 133 15.10 -11.15 -4.53
CA GLY A 133 13.90 -10.34 -4.36
C GLY A 133 13.51 -9.59 -5.62
N LEU A 134 12.30 -9.05 -5.62
CA LEU A 134 11.76 -8.28 -6.73
C LEU A 134 11.27 -6.93 -6.23
N ASN A 135 11.87 -5.85 -6.69
CA ASN A 135 11.48 -4.47 -6.40
C ASN A 135 10.72 -3.89 -7.58
N LEU A 136 9.51 -3.43 -7.35
CA LEU A 136 8.60 -2.90 -8.35
C LEU A 136 8.21 -1.47 -8.00
N PRO A 137 8.94 -0.46 -8.51
CA PRO A 137 8.47 0.91 -8.47
C PRO A 137 7.37 1.12 -9.52
N TYR A 138 6.30 1.84 -9.18
CA TYR A 138 5.23 2.21 -10.10
C TYR A 138 4.59 3.54 -9.72
N ILE A 139 3.95 4.16 -10.73
CA ILE A 139 3.09 5.33 -10.54
C ILE A 139 1.65 4.85 -10.73
N GLY A 140 0.80 5.15 -9.76
CA GLY A 140 -0.61 4.79 -9.75
C GLY A 140 -1.50 5.98 -10.03
N LEU A 141 -2.59 5.73 -10.77
CA LEU A 141 -3.74 6.61 -10.88
C LEU A 141 -4.96 5.83 -10.39
N GLY A 142 -5.71 6.40 -9.48
CA GLY A 142 -6.82 5.69 -8.88
C GLY A 142 -8.07 6.54 -8.69
N TYR A 143 -9.19 5.84 -8.56
CA TYR A 143 -10.49 6.38 -8.20
C TYR A 143 -10.98 5.70 -6.92
N GLY A 144 -11.57 6.47 -6.02
CA GLY A 144 -12.14 5.97 -4.78
C GLY A 144 -13.57 6.45 -4.54
N TYR A 145 -14.35 5.61 -3.88
CA TYR A 145 -15.70 5.95 -3.43
C TYR A 145 -15.85 5.69 -1.93
N ARG A 146 -16.37 6.67 -1.19
CA ARG A 146 -16.60 6.60 0.24
C ARG A 146 -18.03 6.15 0.54
N ILE A 147 -18.17 4.91 1.03
CA ILE A 147 -19.46 4.28 1.35
C ILE A 147 -20.10 4.88 2.61
N LYS A 148 -19.30 5.26 3.61
CA LYS A 148 -19.79 5.86 4.86
C LYS A 148 -19.12 7.21 5.09
N LYS A 149 -19.90 8.26 5.41
CA LYS A 149 -19.36 9.52 5.91
C LYS A 149 -18.58 9.23 7.20
N GLY A 150 -17.27 9.43 7.16
CA GLY A 150 -16.47 9.44 8.38
C GLY A 150 -16.87 10.61 9.27
N ILE A 151 -16.67 10.47 10.57
CA ILE A 151 -16.84 11.56 11.56
C ILE A 151 -16.01 12.75 11.10
N ASP A 152 -16.62 13.93 11.12
CA ASP A 152 -16.17 15.20 10.54
C ASP A 152 -14.67 15.52 10.71
N SER A 153 -14.13 16.16 9.67
CA SER A 153 -12.76 16.71 9.60
C SER A 153 -12.46 17.77 10.67
N ASN A 154 -13.48 18.32 11.34
CA ASN A 154 -13.35 19.32 12.41
C ASN A 154 -12.54 18.82 13.62
N TYR A 155 -12.35 17.53 13.77
CA TYR A 155 -11.61 16.94 14.89
C TYR A 155 -10.08 17.09 14.79
N VAL A 156 -9.56 17.42 13.62
CA VAL A 156 -8.11 17.63 13.43
C VAL A 156 -7.69 19.01 13.95
N HIS A 157 -8.59 19.99 13.88
CA HIS A 157 -8.32 21.37 14.32
C HIS A 157 -8.19 21.48 15.86
N ASP A 158 -9.02 20.76 16.62
CA ASP A 158 -9.00 20.83 18.10
C ASP A 158 -7.79 20.11 18.72
N ALA A 159 -7.29 19.06 18.08
CA ALA A 159 -6.09 18.35 18.58
C ALA A 159 -4.81 19.19 18.40
N TYR A 160 -4.77 20.09 17.41
CA TYR A 160 -3.64 20.99 17.18
C TYR A 160 -3.62 22.15 18.17
N LYS A 161 -4.79 22.70 18.54
CA LYS A 161 -4.89 23.78 19.54
C LYS A 161 -4.40 23.34 20.93
N LYS A 162 -4.81 22.15 21.38
CA LYS A 162 -4.41 21.64 22.71
C LYS A 162 -2.92 21.36 22.90
N ARG A 163 -2.16 21.19 21.83
CA ARG A 163 -0.72 20.88 21.92
C ARG A 163 0.14 22.14 22.18
N TRP A 164 -0.34 23.32 21.87
CA TRP A 164 0.36 24.60 22.08
C TRP A 164 0.06 25.23 23.44
N GLU A 165 -0.97 24.74 24.16
CA GLU A 165 -1.35 25.29 25.47
C GLU A 165 -0.59 24.65 26.65
N TYR A 166 0.19 23.58 26.41
CA TYR A 166 0.93 22.84 27.44
C TYR A 166 2.44 22.67 27.15
N GLY A 167 2.99 23.55 26.33
CA GLY A 167 4.42 23.61 26.04
C GLY A 167 5.07 24.83 26.64
#